data_2054a1ed41e85f214f296475c3fcdd06
#
_entry.id   2054a1ed41e85f214f296475c3fcdd06
#
_cell.length_a   1.000
_cell.length_b   1.000
_cell.length_c   1.000
_cell.angle_alpha   90.00
_cell.angle_beta   90.00
_cell.angle_gamma   90.00
#
_symmetry.space_group_name_H-M   'P 1'
#
loop_
_entity.id
_entity.type
_entity.pdbx_description
1 polymer ?
#
loop_
_entity_poly.entity_id
_entity_poly.type
_entity_poly.pdbx_seq_one_letter_code
_entity_poly.pdbx_strand_id
1 'polypeptide(L)' 'MISMARKDNKGRNLRTGESQRSDGRYMYRYKDEITGKRITIYDMDLASLREQE' A
#
# COMPACT_ATOMS: atom_id res chain seq x y z
N MET A 1 -0.57 -16.51 17.16
CA MET A 1 -0.04 -16.14 15.84
C MET A 1 0.33 -14.68 15.80
N ILE A 2 1.46 -14.40 15.26
CA ILE A 2 1.95 -13.03 15.20
C ILE A 2 1.29 -12.30 14.04
N SER A 3 0.89 -11.06 14.30
CA SER A 3 0.37 -10.20 13.25
C SER A 3 1.42 -10.00 12.17
N MET A 4 0.99 -10.09 10.93
CA MET A 4 1.84 -9.86 9.78
C MET A 4 1.72 -8.44 9.25
N ALA A 5 1.13 -7.54 10.03
CA ALA A 5 1.02 -6.15 9.63
C ALA A 5 2.41 -5.56 9.39
N ARG A 6 2.59 -4.96 8.23
CA ARG A 6 3.84 -4.28 7.90
C ARG A 6 3.77 -2.85 8.37
N LYS A 7 4.92 -2.30 8.66
CA LYS A 7 5.03 -0.90 9.05
C LYS A 7 5.92 -0.17 8.05
N ASP A 8 5.59 1.10 7.85
CA ASP A 8 6.46 1.96 7.04
C ASP A 8 7.69 2.39 7.85
N ASN A 9 8.55 3.20 7.25
CA ASN A 9 9.77 3.65 7.91
C ASN A 9 9.49 4.64 9.05
N LYS A 10 8.24 5.10 9.19
CA LYS A 10 7.81 5.96 10.30
C LYS A 10 7.05 5.19 11.37
N GLY A 11 6.96 3.87 11.24
CA GLY A 11 6.31 3.01 12.22
C GLY A 11 4.80 2.94 12.09
N ARG A 12 4.21 3.47 11.02
CA ARG A 12 2.77 3.39 10.80
C ARG A 12 2.37 2.03 10.23
N ASN A 13 1.22 1.51 10.66
CA ASN A 13 0.74 0.24 10.16
C ASN A 13 0.23 0.39 8.72
N LEU A 14 0.69 -0.49 7.86
CA LEU A 14 0.24 -0.55 6.47
C LEU A 14 -0.99 -1.46 6.37
N ARG A 15 -1.90 -1.11 5.47
CA ARG A 15 -3.09 -1.90 5.19
C ARG A 15 -2.78 -3.04 4.24
N THR A 16 -3.71 -3.99 4.11
CA THR A 16 -3.58 -5.06 3.13
C THR A 16 -3.44 -4.47 1.73
N GLY A 17 -2.43 -4.94 1.01
CA GLY A 17 -2.12 -4.42 -0.32
C GLY A 17 -1.17 -3.24 -0.33
N GLU A 18 -1.01 -2.55 0.81
CA GLU A 18 -0.04 -1.47 0.93
C GLU A 18 1.34 -2.01 1.27
N SER A 19 2.36 -1.38 0.72
CA SER A 19 3.75 -1.68 1.07
C SER A 19 4.60 -0.44 0.84
N GLN A 20 5.79 -0.44 1.41
CA GLN A 20 6.76 0.62 1.20
C GLN A 20 7.99 0.06 0.51
N ARG A 21 8.44 0.75 -0.54
CA ARG A 21 9.64 0.37 -1.27
C ARG A 21 10.88 0.83 -0.51
N SER A 22 12.00 0.26 -0.86
CA SER A 22 13.28 0.61 -0.22
C SER A 22 13.70 2.06 -0.46
N ASP A 23 13.16 2.68 -1.53
CA ASP A 23 13.44 4.10 -1.83
C ASP A 23 12.49 5.06 -1.11
N GLY A 24 11.60 4.56 -0.27
CA GLY A 24 10.66 5.37 0.51
C GLY A 24 9.30 5.55 -0.12
N ARG A 25 9.10 5.10 -1.35
CA ARG A 25 7.80 5.21 -2.00
C ARG A 25 6.84 4.20 -1.44
N TYR A 26 5.56 4.57 -1.41
CA TYR A 26 4.50 3.67 -1.02
C TYR A 26 3.86 3.07 -2.26
N MET A 27 3.35 1.85 -2.12
CA MET A 27 2.72 1.12 -3.21
C MET A 27 1.46 0.47 -2.68
N TYR A 28 0.38 0.56 -3.44
CA TYR A 28 -0.87 -0.12 -3.13
C TYR A 28 -1.29 -0.95 -4.32
N ARG A 29 -1.48 -2.24 -4.11
CA ARG A 29 -1.91 -3.16 -5.16
C ARG A 29 -3.28 -3.70 -4.82
N TYR A 30 -4.16 -3.70 -5.81
CA TYR A 30 -5.50 -4.25 -5.64
C TYR A 30 -5.98 -4.84 -6.96
N LYS A 31 -7.04 -5.64 -6.87
CA LYS A 31 -7.67 -6.22 -8.03
C LYS A 31 -8.99 -5.49 -8.28
N ASP A 32 -9.18 -5.01 -9.51
CA ASP A 32 -10.44 -4.42 -9.92
C ASP A 32 -11.44 -5.55 -10.17
N GLU A 33 -12.49 -5.60 -9.38
CA GLU A 33 -13.50 -6.66 -9.49
C GLU A 33 -14.34 -6.54 -10.77
N ILE A 34 -14.43 -5.34 -11.33
CA ILE A 34 -15.21 -5.11 -12.54
C ILE A 34 -14.48 -5.63 -13.76
N THR A 35 -13.21 -5.29 -13.91
CA THR A 35 -12.41 -5.69 -15.07
C THR A 35 -11.54 -6.91 -14.83
N GLY A 36 -11.34 -7.28 -13.57
CA GLY A 36 -10.45 -8.37 -13.18
C GLY A 36 -8.98 -8.05 -13.32
N LYS A 37 -8.63 -6.82 -13.60
CA LYS A 37 -7.25 -6.39 -13.77
C LYS A 37 -6.60 -6.06 -12.43
N ARG A 38 -5.31 -6.32 -12.33
CA ARG A 38 -4.52 -5.92 -11.17
C ARG A 38 -4.01 -4.51 -11.40
N ILE A 39 -4.22 -3.66 -10.41
CA ILE A 39 -3.83 -2.25 -10.48
C ILE A 39 -2.82 -1.96 -9.38
N THR A 40 -1.81 -1.18 -9.70
CA THR A 40 -0.79 -0.75 -8.74
C THR A 40 -0.72 0.76 -8.75
N ILE A 41 -0.78 1.37 -7.56
CA ILE A 41 -0.69 2.81 -7.37
C ILE A 41 0.58 3.08 -6.58
N TYR A 42 1.29 4.14 -6.96
CA TYR A 42 2.50 4.59 -6.26
C TYR A 42 2.29 6.01 -5.76
N ASP A 43 2.82 6.31 -4.58
CA ASP A 43 2.84 7.67 -4.06
C ASP A 43 3.99 7.82 -3.08
N MET A 44 4.49 9.04 -2.96
CA MET A 44 5.56 9.35 -2.01
C MET A 44 5.03 9.55 -0.60
N ASP A 45 3.73 9.74 -0.44
CA ASP A 45 3.08 9.99 0.84
C ASP A 45 1.95 8.99 1.07
N LEU A 46 1.94 8.39 2.25
CA LEU A 46 0.95 7.39 2.59
C LEU A 46 -0.47 7.96 2.65
N ALA A 47 -0.61 9.18 3.17
CA ALA A 47 -1.93 9.81 3.23
C ALA A 47 -2.49 10.04 1.83
N SER A 48 -1.65 10.51 0.91
CA SER A 48 -2.06 10.68 -0.49
C SER A 48 -2.39 9.36 -1.15
N LEU A 49 -1.62 8.32 -0.86
CA LEU A 49 -1.89 6.99 -1.39
C LEU A 49 -3.26 6.50 -0.94
N ARG A 50 -3.58 6.69 0.33
CA ARG A 50 -4.86 6.26 0.89
C ARG A 50 -6.03 7.03 0.32
N GLU A 51 -5.84 8.27 -0.08
CA GLU A 51 -6.88 9.03 -0.76
C GLU A 51 -7.21 8.45 -2.14
N GLN A 52 -6.24 7.80 -2.77
CA GLN A 52 -6.45 7.17 -4.07
C GLN A 52 -7.07 5.77 -3.93
N GLU A 53 -7.01 5.21 -2.75
CA GLU A 53 -7.64 3.93 -2.49
C GLU A 53 -9.16 4.08 -2.41
#